data_e5722cde44fefcbd47434dacdf4b863d
#
_entry.id   e5722cde44fefcbd47434dacdf4b863d
#
_cell.length_a   1.000
_cell.length_b   1.000
_cell.length_c   1.000
_cell.angle_alpha   90.00
_cell.angle_beta   90.00
_cell.angle_gamma   90.00
#
_symmetry.space_group_name_H-M   'P 1'
#
loop_
_entity.id
_entity.type
_entity.pdbx_description
1 polymer ?
#
loop_
_entity_poly.entity_id
_entity_poly.type
_entity_poly.pdbx_seq_one_letter_code
_entity_poly.pdbx_strand_id
1 'polypeptide(L)'
;MSHHLVEARDLGHSYPDGTLALEGVTFTLHHGEAVALVGANGAGKSTLLKHLKGTLRAGAGEVRVGALPITAETLIQIRRTVGMVFQDPDDMLFMPSVLEDVAFGPRNLGLFPPEAEARARKALQDVGAEHLAGKAPYHLSMGEKRRCALAAVLAMEPDILVLDEPSTGLDPRGRRLLVDLLRAFTHTRIVATHDLDLALRVCPRTLVLHRGRLVADGSTREILADRARMEAWELEVWPPEG
;
A
#
# COMPACT_ATOMS: atom_id res chain seq x y z
N MET A 1 5.03 -24.15 12.51
CA MET A 1 4.21 -23.73 11.35
C MET A 1 4.72 -22.38 10.91
N SER A 2 5.04 -22.22 9.63
CA SER A 2 5.57 -20.93 9.11
C SER A 2 4.46 -19.89 9.15
N HIS A 3 4.63 -18.84 9.98
CA HIS A 3 3.66 -17.75 10.11
C HIS A 3 3.92 -16.64 9.07
N HIS A 4 4.12 -17.01 7.81
CA HIS A 4 4.17 -16.05 6.73
C HIS A 4 2.78 -15.49 6.50
N LEU A 5 2.64 -14.16 6.52
CA LEU A 5 1.35 -13.52 6.26
C LEU A 5 1.18 -13.20 4.77
N VAL A 6 2.26 -12.87 4.06
CA VAL A 6 2.28 -12.71 2.60
C VAL A 6 3.47 -13.46 2.05
N GLU A 7 3.27 -14.20 0.98
CA GLU A 7 4.32 -14.90 0.27
C GLU A 7 4.14 -14.73 -1.24
N ALA A 8 5.19 -14.31 -1.92
CA ALA A 8 5.31 -14.36 -3.36
C ALA A 8 6.42 -15.36 -3.72
N ARG A 9 6.16 -16.28 -4.64
CA ARG A 9 7.12 -17.29 -5.13
C ARG A 9 7.19 -17.24 -6.63
N ASP A 10 8.37 -16.93 -7.14
CA ASP A 10 8.68 -16.86 -8.59
C ASP A 10 7.65 -16.08 -9.39
N LEU A 11 7.10 -15.00 -8.78
CA LEU A 11 6.04 -14.22 -9.37
C LEU A 11 6.52 -13.53 -10.64
N GLY A 12 5.84 -13.83 -11.74
CA GLY A 12 6.03 -13.21 -13.06
C GLY A 12 4.73 -12.63 -13.59
N HIS A 13 4.83 -11.48 -14.26
CA HIS A 13 3.70 -10.84 -14.91
C HIS A 13 4.13 -10.08 -16.17
N SER A 14 3.43 -10.36 -17.28
CA SER A 14 3.50 -9.55 -18.51
C SER A 14 2.13 -8.99 -18.82
N TYR A 15 2.07 -7.73 -19.22
CA TYR A 15 0.84 -7.10 -19.68
C TYR A 15 0.46 -7.58 -21.09
N PRO A 16 -0.81 -7.41 -21.53
CA PRO A 16 -1.26 -7.85 -22.87
C PRO A 16 -0.49 -7.24 -24.04
N ASP A 17 0.13 -6.08 -23.85
CA ASP A 17 0.98 -5.41 -24.85
C ASP A 17 2.40 -6.00 -24.93
N GLY A 18 2.69 -7.06 -24.15
CA GLY A 18 4.00 -7.72 -24.10
C GLY A 18 4.97 -7.09 -23.10
N THR A 19 4.61 -6.01 -22.40
CA THR A 19 5.48 -5.38 -21.39
C THR A 19 5.70 -6.33 -20.22
N LEU A 20 6.94 -6.76 -20.00
CA LEU A 20 7.34 -7.55 -18.83
C LEU A 20 7.43 -6.64 -17.61
N ALA A 21 6.54 -6.83 -16.64
CA ALA A 21 6.46 -6.00 -15.44
C ALA A 21 7.08 -6.63 -14.20
N LEU A 22 7.01 -7.96 -14.07
CA LEU A 22 7.62 -8.71 -12.97
C LEU A 22 8.25 -10.01 -13.49
N GLU A 23 9.41 -10.36 -12.94
CA GLU A 23 10.15 -11.57 -13.33
C GLU A 23 10.80 -12.23 -12.11
N GLY A 24 10.30 -13.42 -11.72
CA GLY A 24 10.87 -14.26 -10.67
C GLY A 24 10.89 -13.61 -9.29
N VAL A 25 9.91 -12.75 -8.96
CA VAL A 25 9.88 -12.03 -7.68
C VAL A 25 9.50 -12.99 -6.57
N THR A 26 10.42 -13.15 -5.59
CA THR A 26 10.23 -14.03 -4.44
C THR A 26 10.53 -13.29 -3.15
N PHE A 27 9.57 -13.24 -2.23
CA PHE A 27 9.75 -12.69 -0.87
C PHE A 27 8.66 -13.20 0.07
N THR A 28 8.90 -13.03 1.37
CA THR A 28 7.94 -13.36 2.43
C THR A 28 7.81 -12.18 3.40
N LEU A 29 6.60 -11.96 3.91
CA LEU A 29 6.33 -11.00 4.99
C LEU A 29 5.74 -11.74 6.17
N HIS A 30 6.16 -11.36 7.37
CA HIS A 30 5.63 -11.88 8.61
C HIS A 30 4.57 -10.94 9.19
N HIS A 31 3.79 -11.45 10.16
CA HIS A 31 2.81 -10.62 10.85
C HIS A 31 3.48 -9.45 11.59
N GLY A 32 2.91 -8.26 11.44
CA GLY A 32 3.41 -7.03 12.07
C GLY A 32 4.62 -6.39 11.38
N GLU A 33 5.16 -6.96 10.29
CA GLU A 33 6.26 -6.34 9.57
C GLU A 33 5.83 -5.07 8.84
N ALA A 34 6.73 -4.08 8.86
CA ALA A 34 6.63 -2.86 8.09
C ALA A 34 7.72 -2.86 7.02
N VAL A 35 7.33 -2.92 5.77
CA VAL A 35 8.25 -3.08 4.64
C VAL A 35 8.06 -1.96 3.62
N ALA A 36 9.15 -1.31 3.23
CA ALA A 36 9.17 -0.42 2.08
C ALA A 36 9.41 -1.21 0.80
N LEU A 37 8.70 -0.87 -0.25
CA LEU A 37 8.96 -1.32 -1.61
C LEU A 37 9.50 -0.15 -2.41
N VAL A 38 10.79 -0.12 -2.66
CA VAL A 38 11.49 0.97 -3.34
C VAL A 38 11.89 0.54 -4.75
N GLY A 39 11.92 1.47 -5.67
CA GLY A 39 12.29 1.23 -7.07
C GLY A 39 11.99 2.44 -7.93
N ALA A 40 12.68 2.59 -9.04
CA ALA A 40 12.42 3.65 -10.02
C ALA A 40 10.99 3.60 -10.57
N ASN A 41 10.55 4.66 -11.25
CA ASN A 41 9.28 4.64 -11.96
C ASN A 41 9.31 3.55 -13.05
N GLY A 42 8.25 2.76 -13.15
CA GLY A 42 8.19 1.62 -14.07
C GLY A 42 8.91 0.36 -13.58
N ALA A 43 9.51 0.34 -12.39
CA ALA A 43 10.19 -0.85 -11.84
C ALA A 43 9.25 -2.05 -11.56
N GLY A 44 7.91 -1.84 -11.58
CA GLY A 44 6.92 -2.89 -11.32
C GLY A 44 6.26 -2.81 -9.94
N LYS A 45 6.51 -1.76 -9.13
CA LYS A 45 5.98 -1.61 -7.76
C LYS A 45 4.45 -1.74 -7.71
N SER A 46 3.72 -0.91 -8.43
CA SER A 46 2.24 -0.94 -8.44
C SER A 46 1.70 -2.26 -8.99
N THR A 47 2.40 -2.87 -9.96
CA THR A 47 2.06 -4.19 -10.48
C THR A 47 2.17 -5.25 -9.38
N LEU A 48 3.26 -5.24 -8.60
CA LEU A 48 3.44 -6.15 -7.47
C LEU A 48 2.33 -5.95 -6.42
N LEU A 49 2.03 -4.70 -6.04
CA LEU A 49 0.97 -4.41 -5.07
C LEU A 49 -0.42 -4.89 -5.55
N LYS A 50 -0.72 -4.74 -6.84
CA LYS A 50 -1.98 -5.23 -7.43
C LYS A 50 -2.09 -6.76 -7.37
N HIS A 51 -0.98 -7.50 -7.44
CA HIS A 51 -0.99 -8.95 -7.22
C HIS A 51 -1.31 -9.28 -5.76
N LEU A 52 -0.75 -8.56 -4.77
CA LEU A 52 -1.04 -8.80 -3.36
C LEU A 52 -2.51 -8.60 -3.00
N LYS A 53 -3.20 -7.68 -3.68
CA LYS A 53 -4.66 -7.44 -3.53
C LYS A 53 -5.51 -8.43 -4.36
N GLY A 54 -4.89 -9.19 -5.27
CA GLY A 54 -5.61 -10.04 -6.23
C GLY A 54 -6.37 -9.23 -7.30
N THR A 55 -5.92 -8.03 -7.62
CA THR A 55 -6.44 -7.24 -8.75
C THR A 55 -5.86 -7.74 -10.07
N LEU A 56 -4.61 -8.22 -10.05
CA LEU A 56 -3.96 -8.90 -11.15
C LEU A 56 -3.75 -10.38 -10.79
N ARG A 57 -3.83 -11.23 -11.79
CA ARG A 57 -3.49 -12.67 -11.67
C ARG A 57 -2.03 -12.87 -12.05
N ALA A 58 -1.35 -13.76 -11.34
CA ALA A 58 0.02 -14.13 -11.68
C ALA A 58 0.06 -14.79 -13.08
N GLY A 59 1.01 -14.34 -13.90
CA GLY A 59 1.32 -14.98 -15.18
C GLY A 59 2.22 -16.20 -14.98
N ALA A 60 3.08 -16.17 -13.97
CA ALA A 60 3.92 -17.26 -13.48
C ALA A 60 4.07 -17.16 -11.97
N GLY A 61 4.39 -18.29 -11.32
CA GLY A 61 4.52 -18.33 -9.87
C GLY A 61 3.20 -18.20 -9.12
N GLU A 62 3.27 -17.86 -7.84
CA GLU A 62 2.08 -17.71 -7.00
C GLU A 62 2.25 -16.59 -5.96
N VAL A 63 1.10 -16.06 -5.50
CA VAL A 63 1.01 -15.20 -4.32
C VAL A 63 0.03 -15.84 -3.33
N ARG A 64 0.41 -15.83 -2.05
CA ARG A 64 -0.41 -16.32 -0.94
C ARG A 64 -0.56 -15.24 0.12
N VAL A 65 -1.75 -15.19 0.72
CA VAL A 65 -2.03 -14.36 1.90
C VAL A 65 -2.48 -15.30 3.03
N GLY A 66 -1.67 -15.38 4.07
CA GLY A 66 -1.79 -16.43 5.07
C GLY A 66 -1.66 -17.83 4.42
N ALA A 67 -2.61 -18.71 4.69
CA ALA A 67 -2.66 -20.03 4.08
C ALA A 67 -3.30 -20.06 2.68
N LEU A 68 -3.88 -18.93 2.22
CA LEU A 68 -4.71 -18.90 1.02
C LEU A 68 -3.92 -18.45 -0.21
N PRO A 69 -3.88 -19.24 -1.29
CA PRO A 69 -3.43 -18.74 -2.60
C PRO A 69 -4.44 -17.72 -3.14
N ILE A 70 -3.99 -16.77 -3.93
CA ILE A 70 -4.88 -15.79 -4.58
C ILE A 70 -5.49 -16.44 -5.82
N THR A 71 -6.74 -16.90 -5.70
CA THR A 71 -7.55 -17.49 -6.76
C THR A 71 -8.91 -16.80 -6.85
N ALA A 72 -9.73 -17.16 -7.84
CA ALA A 72 -11.09 -16.62 -7.95
C ALA A 72 -11.95 -16.93 -6.69
N GLU A 73 -11.77 -18.12 -6.13
CA GLU A 73 -12.53 -18.62 -4.98
C GLU A 73 -12.14 -17.93 -3.67
N THR A 74 -10.85 -17.58 -3.52
CA THR A 74 -10.32 -16.98 -2.28
C THR A 74 -10.33 -15.45 -2.32
N LEU A 75 -10.58 -14.84 -3.48
CA LEU A 75 -10.42 -13.41 -3.74
C LEU A 75 -11.22 -12.51 -2.76
N ILE A 76 -12.44 -12.91 -2.41
CA ILE A 76 -13.29 -12.16 -1.47
C ILE A 76 -12.62 -12.11 -0.09
N GLN A 77 -12.10 -13.24 0.39
CA GLN A 77 -11.42 -13.31 1.67
C GLN A 77 -10.10 -12.53 1.66
N ILE A 78 -9.33 -12.64 0.57
CA ILE A 78 -8.09 -11.87 0.39
C ILE A 78 -8.39 -10.36 0.45
N ARG A 79 -9.44 -9.90 -0.24
CA ARG A 79 -9.82 -8.48 -0.27
C ARG A 79 -10.32 -7.94 1.07
N ARG A 80 -10.81 -8.80 1.96
CA ARG A 80 -11.13 -8.43 3.35
C ARG A 80 -9.88 -8.26 4.20
N THR A 81 -8.89 -9.12 4.00
CA THR A 81 -7.62 -9.13 4.75
C THR A 81 -6.67 -8.03 4.30
N VAL A 82 -6.60 -7.76 2.99
CA VAL A 82 -5.66 -6.80 2.39
C VAL A 82 -6.38 -5.51 2.04
N GLY A 83 -6.12 -4.44 2.77
CA GLY A 83 -6.53 -3.07 2.40
C GLY A 83 -5.49 -2.43 1.50
N MET A 84 -5.90 -1.83 0.39
CA MET A 84 -4.97 -1.15 -0.53
C MET A 84 -5.39 0.29 -0.77
N VAL A 85 -4.46 1.21 -0.57
CA VAL A 85 -4.57 2.61 -0.97
C VAL A 85 -3.87 2.79 -2.30
N PHE A 86 -4.61 3.17 -3.33
CA PHE A 86 -4.09 3.40 -4.68
C PHE A 86 -3.36 4.74 -4.79
N GLN A 87 -2.49 4.86 -5.77
CA GLN A 87 -1.73 6.06 -6.06
C GLN A 87 -2.64 7.25 -6.38
N ASP A 88 -3.68 7.04 -7.18
CA ASP A 88 -4.70 8.05 -7.48
C ASP A 88 -5.90 7.89 -6.53
N PRO A 89 -6.19 8.86 -5.66
CA PRO A 89 -7.34 8.79 -4.77
C PRO A 89 -8.70 8.90 -5.50
N ASP A 90 -8.73 9.40 -6.75
CA ASP A 90 -9.96 9.46 -7.54
C ASP A 90 -10.45 8.07 -7.97
N ASP A 91 -9.56 7.05 -7.98
CA ASP A 91 -9.93 5.65 -8.16
C ASP A 91 -10.69 5.05 -6.95
N MET A 92 -10.76 5.78 -5.82
CA MET A 92 -11.29 5.28 -4.56
C MET A 92 -12.48 6.07 -4.03
N LEU A 93 -12.71 7.29 -4.52
CA LEU A 93 -13.72 8.22 -4.01
C LEU A 93 -14.74 8.50 -5.13
N PHE A 94 -15.94 7.90 -5.03
CA PHE A 94 -16.96 7.90 -6.09
C PHE A 94 -18.38 8.10 -5.57
N MET A 95 -18.57 8.19 -4.24
CA MET A 95 -19.87 8.38 -3.62
C MET A 95 -20.24 9.88 -3.52
N PRO A 96 -21.50 10.22 -3.28
CA PRO A 96 -21.93 11.62 -3.14
C PRO A 96 -21.25 12.37 -2.01
N SER A 97 -20.81 11.68 -0.94
CA SER A 97 -20.10 12.29 0.18
C SER A 97 -18.93 11.44 0.64
N VAL A 98 -17.93 12.08 1.24
CA VAL A 98 -16.76 11.42 1.86
C VAL A 98 -17.19 10.37 2.89
N LEU A 99 -18.19 10.66 3.72
CA LEU A 99 -18.67 9.71 4.72
C LEU A 99 -19.19 8.42 4.08
N GLU A 100 -19.93 8.56 2.98
CA GLU A 100 -20.46 7.40 2.24
C GLU A 100 -19.35 6.60 1.57
N ASP A 101 -18.31 7.24 1.00
CA ASP A 101 -17.13 6.56 0.48
C ASP A 101 -16.41 5.75 1.57
N VAL A 102 -16.16 6.38 2.72
CA VAL A 102 -15.44 5.73 3.82
C VAL A 102 -16.28 4.61 4.46
N ALA A 103 -17.61 4.76 4.51
CA ALA A 103 -18.52 3.72 5.01
C ALA A 103 -18.78 2.59 4.00
N PHE A 104 -18.43 2.77 2.72
CA PHE A 104 -18.70 1.80 1.66
C PHE A 104 -18.03 0.45 1.91
N GLY A 105 -16.74 0.45 2.26
CA GLY A 105 -16.00 -0.77 2.59
C GLY A 105 -16.62 -1.54 3.77
N PRO A 106 -16.81 -0.94 4.95
CA PRO A 106 -17.49 -1.55 6.09
C PRO A 106 -18.87 -2.12 5.77
N ARG A 107 -19.70 -1.41 4.99
CA ARG A 107 -21.01 -1.92 4.54
C ARG A 107 -20.87 -3.18 3.68
N ASN A 108 -19.92 -3.22 2.77
CA ASN A 108 -19.64 -4.40 1.94
C ASN A 108 -19.08 -5.58 2.74
N LEU A 109 -18.48 -5.32 3.91
CA LEU A 109 -18.10 -6.36 4.86
C LEU A 109 -19.28 -6.90 5.68
N GLY A 110 -20.49 -6.31 5.52
CA GLY A 110 -21.73 -6.76 6.17
C GLY A 110 -22.07 -6.02 7.46
N LEU A 111 -21.40 -4.89 7.75
CA LEU A 111 -21.76 -4.09 8.92
C LEU A 111 -23.08 -3.35 8.68
N PHE A 112 -23.90 -3.26 9.74
CA PHE A 112 -25.11 -2.44 9.72
C PHE A 112 -24.78 -0.94 9.55
N PRO A 113 -25.67 -0.15 8.93
CA PRO A 113 -25.40 1.25 8.62
C PRO A 113 -24.88 2.10 9.79
N PRO A 114 -25.43 2.04 11.02
CA PRO A 114 -24.90 2.82 12.15
C PRO A 114 -23.48 2.44 12.55
N GLU A 115 -23.15 1.15 12.49
CA GLU A 115 -21.79 0.65 12.83
C GLU A 115 -20.78 1.04 11.74
N ALA A 116 -21.16 0.87 10.47
CA ALA A 116 -20.33 1.26 9.34
C ALA A 116 -20.03 2.77 9.36
N GLU A 117 -21.04 3.60 9.69
CA GLU A 117 -20.86 5.05 9.83
C GLU A 117 -19.95 5.40 11.02
N ALA A 118 -20.11 4.74 12.16
CA ALA A 118 -19.24 4.95 13.31
C ALA A 118 -17.78 4.64 13.00
N ARG A 119 -17.49 3.53 12.30
CA ARG A 119 -16.14 3.19 11.82
C ARG A 119 -15.61 4.21 10.84
N ALA A 120 -16.44 4.66 9.90
CA ALA A 120 -16.07 5.66 8.93
C ALA A 120 -15.68 6.99 9.60
N ARG A 121 -16.46 7.46 10.57
CA ARG A 121 -16.15 8.68 11.32
C ARG A 121 -14.84 8.54 12.12
N LYS A 122 -14.65 7.38 12.78
CA LYS A 122 -13.41 7.09 13.49
C LYS A 122 -12.20 7.13 12.56
N ALA A 123 -12.27 6.47 11.41
CA ALA A 123 -11.19 6.46 10.43
C ALA A 123 -10.90 7.88 9.88
N LEU A 124 -11.95 8.68 9.61
CA LEU A 124 -11.79 10.08 9.20
C LEU A 124 -11.11 10.92 10.30
N GLN A 125 -11.45 10.69 11.57
CA GLN A 125 -10.81 11.35 12.70
C GLN A 125 -9.33 10.99 12.79
N ASP A 126 -8.98 9.71 12.62
CA ASP A 126 -7.60 9.20 12.69
C ASP A 126 -6.69 9.83 11.62
N VAL A 127 -7.23 10.17 10.45
CA VAL A 127 -6.51 10.87 9.38
C VAL A 127 -6.69 12.41 9.40
N GLY A 128 -7.35 12.96 10.42
CA GLY A 128 -7.61 14.42 10.55
C GLY A 128 -8.53 14.99 9.46
N ALA A 129 -9.47 14.19 8.96
CA ALA A 129 -10.38 14.54 7.85
C ALA A 129 -11.87 14.52 8.24
N GLU A 130 -12.24 14.44 9.53
CA GLU A 130 -13.63 14.35 9.98
C GLU A 130 -14.49 15.53 9.50
N HIS A 131 -13.93 16.73 9.45
CA HIS A 131 -14.58 17.94 8.96
C HIS A 131 -14.98 17.90 7.48
N LEU A 132 -14.50 16.90 6.75
CA LEU A 132 -14.77 16.68 5.32
C LEU A 132 -15.92 15.68 5.09
N ALA A 133 -16.42 15.02 6.13
CA ALA A 133 -17.39 13.91 6.04
C ALA A 133 -18.62 14.21 5.15
N GLY A 134 -19.18 15.41 5.22
CA GLY A 134 -20.33 15.81 4.42
C GLY A 134 -20.01 16.42 3.05
N LYS A 135 -18.72 16.59 2.71
CA LYS A 135 -18.32 17.16 1.42
C LYS A 135 -18.35 16.11 0.32
N ALA A 136 -18.65 16.56 -0.90
CA ALA A 136 -18.48 15.73 -2.08
C ALA A 136 -16.99 15.63 -2.45
N PRO A 137 -16.46 14.44 -2.82
CA PRO A 137 -15.04 14.23 -3.11
C PRO A 137 -14.43 15.17 -4.15
N TYR A 138 -15.19 15.54 -5.17
CA TYR A 138 -14.72 16.45 -6.22
C TYR A 138 -14.47 17.89 -5.76
N HIS A 139 -14.90 18.26 -4.55
CA HIS A 139 -14.62 19.57 -3.93
C HIS A 139 -13.35 19.55 -3.06
N LEU A 140 -12.67 18.41 -2.95
CA LEU A 140 -11.51 18.25 -2.11
C LEU A 140 -10.22 18.56 -2.87
N SER A 141 -9.24 19.13 -2.17
CA SER A 141 -7.85 19.17 -2.64
C SER A 141 -7.27 17.75 -2.72
N MET A 142 -6.21 17.56 -3.50
CA MET A 142 -5.54 16.27 -3.66
C MET A 142 -5.09 15.68 -2.31
N GLY A 143 -4.54 16.51 -1.41
CA GLY A 143 -4.14 16.07 -0.07
C GLY A 143 -5.32 15.65 0.82
N GLU A 144 -6.49 16.33 0.71
CA GLU A 144 -7.72 15.93 1.39
C GLU A 144 -8.25 14.61 0.83
N LYS A 145 -8.29 14.45 -0.50
CA LYS A 145 -8.68 13.19 -1.15
C LYS A 145 -7.82 12.02 -0.68
N ARG A 146 -6.50 12.18 -0.60
CA ARG A 146 -5.58 11.13 -0.12
C ARG A 146 -5.88 10.72 1.32
N ARG A 147 -6.13 11.68 2.21
CA ARG A 147 -6.52 11.35 3.59
C ARG A 147 -7.86 10.61 3.64
N CYS A 148 -8.83 11.02 2.85
CA CYS A 148 -10.12 10.34 2.76
C CYS A 148 -10.00 8.93 2.18
N ALA A 149 -9.20 8.73 1.13
CA ALA A 149 -8.92 7.42 0.55
C ALA A 149 -8.23 6.47 1.56
N LEU A 150 -7.27 7.01 2.34
CA LEU A 150 -6.64 6.25 3.44
C LEU A 150 -7.66 5.88 4.52
N ALA A 151 -8.56 6.82 4.90
CA ALA A 151 -9.64 6.54 5.86
C ALA A 151 -10.58 5.44 5.35
N ALA A 152 -10.93 5.43 4.06
CA ALA A 152 -11.78 4.40 3.46
C ALA A 152 -11.20 2.98 3.60
N VAL A 153 -9.87 2.86 3.51
CA VAL A 153 -9.18 1.58 3.74
C VAL A 153 -9.09 1.24 5.22
N LEU A 154 -8.74 2.20 6.07
CA LEU A 154 -8.61 1.98 7.52
C LEU A 154 -9.93 1.61 8.19
N ALA A 155 -11.06 2.15 7.70
CA ALA A 155 -12.39 1.81 8.18
C ALA A 155 -12.75 0.33 8.01
N MET A 156 -12.08 -0.38 7.10
CA MET A 156 -12.24 -1.82 6.90
C MET A 156 -11.45 -2.66 7.92
N GLU A 157 -10.55 -2.03 8.73
CA GLU A 157 -9.68 -2.70 9.71
C GLU A 157 -8.89 -3.87 9.08
N PRO A 158 -8.09 -3.62 8.04
CA PRO A 158 -7.37 -4.69 7.34
C PRO A 158 -6.20 -5.22 8.18
N ASP A 159 -5.90 -6.53 8.08
CA ASP A 159 -4.71 -7.14 8.68
C ASP A 159 -3.42 -6.76 7.93
N ILE A 160 -3.55 -6.43 6.65
CA ILE A 160 -2.44 -6.02 5.80
C ILE A 160 -2.80 -4.70 5.11
N LEU A 161 -2.00 -3.67 5.34
CA LEU A 161 -2.15 -2.37 4.70
C LEU A 161 -1.11 -2.22 3.58
N VAL A 162 -1.58 -2.06 2.36
CA VAL A 162 -0.78 -1.84 1.15
C VAL A 162 -0.98 -0.40 0.70
N LEU A 163 0.10 0.35 0.54
CA LEU A 163 0.04 1.75 0.13
C LEU A 163 0.92 1.98 -1.09
N ASP A 164 0.36 2.61 -2.12
CA ASP A 164 1.08 2.99 -3.33
C ASP A 164 1.27 4.51 -3.35
N GLU A 165 2.52 4.96 -3.17
CA GLU A 165 2.96 6.36 -3.13
C GLU A 165 2.11 7.26 -2.18
N PRO A 166 1.95 6.91 -0.90
CA PRO A 166 0.98 7.56 -0.01
C PRO A 166 1.36 8.99 0.38
N SER A 167 2.64 9.39 0.27
CA SER A 167 3.12 10.74 0.63
C SER A 167 3.02 11.76 -0.49
N THR A 168 2.82 11.33 -1.73
CA THR A 168 2.79 12.21 -2.92
C THR A 168 1.69 13.26 -2.78
N GLY A 169 2.01 14.54 -2.99
CA GLY A 169 1.04 15.64 -2.94
C GLY A 169 0.52 16.00 -1.54
N LEU A 170 1.08 15.41 -0.47
CA LEU A 170 0.80 15.84 0.89
C LEU A 170 1.65 17.08 1.27
N ASP A 171 1.02 18.01 1.97
CA ASP A 171 1.72 19.10 2.64
C ASP A 171 2.54 18.58 3.84
N PRO A 172 3.45 19.37 4.42
CA PRO A 172 4.27 18.92 5.55
C PRO A 172 3.48 18.46 6.77
N ARG A 173 2.26 18.98 6.99
CA ARG A 173 1.38 18.55 8.08
C ARG A 173 0.75 17.20 7.78
N GLY A 174 0.22 17.01 6.57
CA GLY A 174 -0.35 15.76 6.12
C GLY A 174 0.69 14.64 6.11
N ARG A 175 1.94 14.95 5.70
CA ARG A 175 3.05 14.00 5.74
C ARG A 175 3.39 13.55 7.17
N ARG A 176 3.42 14.47 8.15
CA ARG A 176 3.63 14.11 9.57
C ARG A 176 2.52 13.20 10.08
N LEU A 177 1.26 13.55 9.82
CA LEU A 177 0.11 12.70 10.20
C LEU A 177 0.21 11.31 9.58
N LEU A 178 0.60 11.19 8.31
CA LEU A 178 0.81 9.89 7.65
C LEU A 178 1.89 9.07 8.36
N VAL A 179 3.04 9.68 8.69
CA VAL A 179 4.13 9.00 9.41
C VAL A 179 3.66 8.50 10.77
N ASP A 180 2.97 9.35 11.54
CA ASP A 180 2.48 9.00 12.88
C ASP A 180 1.44 7.87 12.81
N LEU A 181 0.53 7.93 11.85
CA LEU A 181 -0.46 6.89 11.60
C LEU A 181 0.21 5.57 11.22
N LEU A 182 1.15 5.60 10.26
CA LEU A 182 1.85 4.38 9.84
C LEU A 182 2.69 3.78 10.98
N ARG A 183 3.26 4.58 11.87
CA ARG A 183 3.97 4.09 13.07
C ARG A 183 3.03 3.47 14.09
N ALA A 184 1.83 4.04 14.25
CA ALA A 184 0.81 3.52 15.16
C ALA A 184 0.12 2.26 14.63
N PHE A 185 0.18 2.00 13.31
CA PHE A 185 -0.41 0.81 12.71
C PHE A 185 0.41 -0.43 13.06
N THR A 186 -0.11 -1.30 13.90
CA THR A 186 0.60 -2.45 14.46
C THR A 186 0.57 -3.70 13.60
N HIS A 187 -0.35 -3.76 12.61
CA HIS A 187 -0.44 -4.87 11.67
C HIS A 187 0.59 -4.74 10.53
N THR A 188 0.62 -5.73 9.65
CA THR A 188 1.55 -5.76 8.52
C THR A 188 1.25 -4.64 7.53
N ARG A 189 2.30 -3.93 7.08
CA ARG A 189 2.19 -2.90 6.06
C ARG A 189 3.28 -2.96 5.01
N ILE A 190 2.90 -2.64 3.79
CA ILE A 190 3.80 -2.51 2.64
C ILE A 190 3.61 -1.10 2.08
N VAL A 191 4.68 -0.34 2.01
CA VAL A 191 4.67 1.04 1.52
C VAL A 191 5.53 1.11 0.26
N ALA A 192 4.91 1.13 -0.91
CA ALA A 192 5.62 1.43 -2.14
C ALA A 192 5.83 2.93 -2.23
N THR A 193 7.08 3.35 -2.35
CA THR A 193 7.40 4.77 -2.40
C THR A 193 8.77 5.04 -3.02
N HIS A 194 8.93 6.21 -3.63
CA HIS A 194 10.21 6.82 -3.97
C HIS A 194 10.70 7.78 -2.88
N ASP A 195 9.85 8.09 -1.88
CA ASP A 195 10.20 8.92 -0.73
C ASP A 195 11.03 8.12 0.29
N LEU A 196 12.35 8.20 0.16
CA LEU A 196 13.29 7.44 1.00
C LEU A 196 13.26 7.88 2.47
N ASP A 197 12.94 9.16 2.76
CA ASP A 197 12.75 9.62 4.14
C ASP A 197 11.52 8.98 4.79
N LEU A 198 10.41 8.87 4.05
CA LEU A 198 9.25 8.12 4.52
C LEU A 198 9.61 6.66 4.80
N ALA A 199 10.26 5.98 3.83
CA ALA A 199 10.68 4.59 3.98
C ALA A 199 11.52 4.39 5.25
N LEU A 200 12.52 5.24 5.46
CA LEU A 200 13.42 5.19 6.63
C LEU A 200 12.69 5.40 7.96
N ARG A 201 11.65 6.27 7.96
CA ARG A 201 10.91 6.61 9.18
C ARG A 201 9.92 5.53 9.61
N VAL A 202 9.34 4.78 8.65
CA VAL A 202 8.19 3.91 8.93
C VAL A 202 8.43 2.43 8.64
N CYS A 203 9.51 2.07 7.92
CA CYS A 203 9.80 0.72 7.49
C CYS A 203 11.24 0.32 7.86
N PRO A 204 11.44 -0.63 8.79
CA PRO A 204 12.78 -1.13 9.14
C PRO A 204 13.40 -2.02 8.05
N ARG A 205 12.58 -2.61 7.16
CA ARG A 205 12.98 -3.49 6.07
C ARG A 205 12.57 -2.89 4.73
N THR A 206 13.43 -3.04 3.73
CA THR A 206 13.19 -2.56 2.37
C THR A 206 13.40 -3.68 1.36
N LEU A 207 12.46 -3.80 0.44
CA LEU A 207 12.55 -4.56 -0.80
C LEU A 207 12.87 -3.58 -1.93
N VAL A 208 13.92 -3.85 -2.71
CA VAL A 208 14.25 -3.03 -3.88
C VAL A 208 13.85 -3.77 -5.15
N LEU A 209 12.96 -3.15 -5.91
CA LEU A 209 12.53 -3.64 -7.20
C LEU A 209 13.21 -2.84 -8.31
N HIS A 210 13.94 -3.53 -9.20
CA HIS A 210 14.60 -2.93 -10.35
C HIS A 210 14.27 -3.73 -11.61
N ARG A 211 13.69 -3.08 -12.61
CA ARG A 211 13.31 -3.68 -13.90
C ARG A 211 12.54 -5.00 -13.75
N GLY A 212 11.55 -5.01 -12.86
CA GLY A 212 10.67 -6.15 -12.61
C GLY A 212 11.27 -7.25 -11.73
N ARG A 213 12.50 -7.12 -11.25
CA ARG A 213 13.18 -8.11 -10.40
C ARG A 213 13.43 -7.58 -9.00
N LEU A 214 13.35 -8.44 -7.99
CA LEU A 214 13.77 -8.12 -6.64
C LEU A 214 15.30 -8.23 -6.56
N VAL A 215 15.98 -7.09 -6.36
CA VAL A 215 17.45 -7.00 -6.36
C VAL A 215 18.04 -6.85 -4.98
N ALA A 216 17.25 -6.44 -3.99
CA ALA A 216 17.64 -6.42 -2.59
C ALA A 216 16.45 -6.62 -1.65
N ASP A 217 16.74 -7.22 -0.49
CA ASP A 217 15.81 -7.44 0.63
C ASP A 217 16.62 -7.37 1.93
N GLY A 218 16.36 -6.38 2.78
CA GLY A 218 17.15 -6.21 4.00
C GLY A 218 16.81 -4.95 4.78
N SER A 219 17.72 -4.58 5.68
CA SER A 219 17.61 -3.38 6.51
C SER A 219 17.50 -2.12 5.66
N THR A 220 16.46 -1.31 5.89
CA THR A 220 16.27 -0.03 5.18
C THR A 220 17.51 0.87 5.31
N ARG A 221 18.09 0.95 6.51
CA ARG A 221 19.27 1.80 6.74
C ARG A 221 20.48 1.33 5.96
N GLU A 222 20.72 0.02 5.91
CA GLU A 222 21.88 -0.56 5.20
C GLU A 222 21.73 -0.40 3.69
N ILE A 223 20.52 -0.67 3.16
CA ILE A 223 20.24 -0.52 1.73
C ILE A 223 20.40 0.93 1.29
N LEU A 224 19.79 1.88 2.01
CA LEU A 224 19.84 3.30 1.65
C LEU A 224 21.23 3.93 1.85
N ALA A 225 22.08 3.35 2.73
CA ALA A 225 23.44 3.82 2.94
C ALA A 225 24.43 3.34 1.85
N ASP A 226 24.06 2.32 1.06
CA ASP A 226 24.91 1.79 -0.01
C ASP A 226 24.74 2.61 -1.31
N ARG A 227 25.46 3.72 -1.37
CA ARG A 227 25.41 4.65 -2.51
C ARG A 227 25.63 3.95 -3.85
N ALA A 228 26.62 3.05 -3.94
CA ALA A 228 26.97 2.40 -5.20
C ALA A 228 25.83 1.52 -5.72
N ARG A 229 25.15 0.80 -4.82
CA ARG A 229 23.96 0.01 -5.19
C ARG A 229 22.77 0.88 -5.55
N MET A 230 22.52 1.96 -4.79
CA MET A 230 21.42 2.88 -5.09
C MET A 230 21.57 3.47 -6.50
N GLU A 231 22.78 3.92 -6.87
CA GLU A 231 23.10 4.42 -8.22
C GLU A 231 22.92 3.32 -9.29
N ALA A 232 23.38 2.09 -9.03
CA ALA A 232 23.22 0.97 -9.95
C ALA A 232 21.75 0.56 -10.18
N TRP A 233 20.87 0.82 -9.21
CA TRP A 233 19.43 0.56 -9.30
C TRP A 233 18.63 1.78 -9.79
N GLU A 234 19.32 2.84 -10.24
CA GLU A 234 18.70 4.08 -10.71
C GLU A 234 17.82 4.75 -9.63
N LEU A 235 18.26 4.67 -8.37
CA LEU A 235 17.57 5.26 -7.22
C LEU A 235 18.29 6.51 -6.72
N GLU A 236 17.54 7.42 -6.12
CA GLU A 236 18.09 8.58 -5.45
C GLU A 236 19.00 8.15 -4.30
N VAL A 237 20.14 8.80 -4.17
CA VAL A 237 21.10 8.50 -3.10
C VAL A 237 20.65 9.16 -1.79
N TRP A 238 20.75 8.45 -0.67
CA TRP A 238 20.41 8.96 0.65
C TRP A 238 21.67 9.10 1.54
N PRO A 239 21.83 10.21 2.30
CA PRO A 239 21.00 11.42 2.22
C PRO A 239 21.22 12.14 0.87
N PRO A 240 20.22 12.89 0.38
CA PRO A 240 20.38 13.67 -0.83
C PRO A 240 21.52 14.67 -0.63
N GLU A 241 22.34 14.83 -1.65
CA GLU A 241 23.35 15.89 -1.67
C GLU A 241 22.62 17.25 -1.62
N GLY A 242 22.89 18.06 -0.56
CA GLY A 242 22.22 19.32 -0.27
C GLY A 242 22.49 20.42 -1.29
#